data_94213651a7cec505b89116eef7189021
#
_entry.id   94213651a7cec505b89116eef7189021
#
_cell.length_a   1.000
_cell.length_b   1.000
_cell.length_c   1.000
_cell.angle_alpha   90.00
_cell.angle_beta   90.00
_cell.angle_gamma   90.00
#
_symmetry.space_group_name_H-M   'P 1'
#
loop_
_entity.id
_entity.type
_entity.pdbx_description
1 polymer ?
#
loop_
_entity_poly.entity_id
_entity_poly.type
_entity_poly.pdbx_seq_one_letter_code
_entity_poly.pdbx_strand_id
1 'polypeptide(L)'
;KAFCNWKSTRDKLPVRLPTEDEWYRLYDSSNLSDIPTAQLASGNIHLDYHASSCPVNEFKHGDFFDIVGNVWQWTETPTYPFTGFEVHPHYDDFTTPTFDDRHNLIKGGSWISCGNESLKSSRYAFRRHFFQHAGFRYVVTETPALMQNSYYETDKLMSEYAEFHYGDNYFDVPNFPATLAKMAIIAMGNRPAHKALDLGCASGRATFELAKHFDHVTGVDFSARFINQGVQLIQQELLRYTLTDEGDLVFYKERSLAGLGLENVKNKVEFFQGDACNLKSILTGYDLILAANLIDRLYDPTKFLANVHERINLGGLLLIASPYTWLEEHTKREAWIGGYKRDGESFTTLDGLKMILGDHFRLIQGPQEVPFVIRETRRKFQHTLSEITIWEKMA
;
A
#
# COMPACT_ATOMS: atom_id res chain seq x y z
N LYS A 1 -21.81 9.82 -3.75
CA LYS A 1 -22.42 8.52 -4.16
C LYS A 1 -23.90 8.43 -3.82
N ALA A 2 -24.35 8.66 -2.58
CA ALA A 2 -25.78 8.54 -2.20
C ALA A 2 -26.72 9.35 -3.12
N PHE A 3 -26.37 10.60 -3.43
CA PHE A 3 -27.13 11.40 -4.39
C PHE A 3 -27.19 10.77 -5.78
N CYS A 4 -26.06 10.29 -6.29
CA CYS A 4 -26.01 9.65 -7.61
C CYS A 4 -26.89 8.39 -7.64
N ASN A 5 -26.83 7.54 -6.62
CA ASN A 5 -27.68 6.37 -6.50
C ASN A 5 -29.18 6.73 -6.45
N TRP A 6 -29.53 7.71 -5.63
CA TRP A 6 -30.92 8.23 -5.57
C TRP A 6 -31.38 8.75 -6.93
N LYS A 7 -30.53 9.57 -7.58
CA LYS A 7 -30.85 10.14 -8.91
C LYS A 7 -30.96 9.05 -9.98
N SER A 8 -30.08 8.06 -9.97
CA SER A 8 -30.14 6.92 -10.87
C SER A 8 -31.46 6.17 -10.74
N THR A 9 -31.89 5.90 -9.51
CA THR A 9 -33.17 5.21 -9.24
C THR A 9 -34.37 6.04 -9.66
N ARG A 10 -34.35 7.35 -9.33
CA ARG A 10 -35.46 8.28 -9.65
C ARG A 10 -35.63 8.48 -11.16
N ASP A 11 -34.54 8.77 -11.86
CA ASP A 11 -34.56 9.20 -13.25
C ASP A 11 -34.38 8.00 -14.22
N LYS A 12 -34.10 6.79 -13.69
CA LYS A 12 -33.78 5.57 -14.46
C LYS A 12 -32.61 5.77 -15.44
N LEU A 13 -31.61 6.53 -15.00
CA LEU A 13 -30.39 6.84 -15.76
C LEU A 13 -29.17 6.40 -14.96
N PRO A 14 -28.09 5.93 -15.60
CA PRO A 14 -26.86 5.59 -14.93
C PRO A 14 -26.11 6.88 -14.53
N VAL A 15 -26.15 7.22 -13.24
CA VAL A 15 -25.54 8.44 -12.68
C VAL A 15 -24.43 8.07 -11.71
N ARG A 16 -23.25 8.67 -11.88
CA ARG A 16 -22.11 8.55 -10.97
C ARG A 16 -21.32 9.85 -10.82
N LEU A 17 -20.35 9.89 -9.92
CA LEU A 17 -19.37 10.98 -9.91
C LEU A 17 -18.39 10.82 -11.10
N PRO A 18 -17.80 11.92 -11.59
CA PRO A 18 -16.73 11.84 -12.58
C PRO A 18 -15.46 11.26 -11.96
N THR A 19 -14.62 10.64 -12.77
CA THR A 19 -13.23 10.35 -12.42
C THR A 19 -12.37 11.61 -12.49
N GLU A 20 -11.13 11.54 -11.96
CA GLU A 20 -10.13 12.61 -12.14
C GLU A 20 -9.85 12.87 -13.62
N ASP A 21 -9.73 11.82 -14.43
CA ASP A 21 -9.45 11.93 -15.87
C ASP A 21 -10.60 12.61 -16.61
N GLU A 22 -11.85 12.31 -16.25
CA GLU A 22 -13.03 12.98 -16.79
C GLU A 22 -13.08 14.45 -16.38
N TRP A 23 -12.63 14.80 -15.18
CA TRP A 23 -12.49 16.19 -14.76
C TRP A 23 -11.40 16.90 -15.56
N TYR A 24 -10.24 16.28 -15.80
CA TYR A 24 -9.19 16.84 -16.66
C TYR A 24 -9.70 17.07 -18.08
N ARG A 25 -10.43 16.12 -18.65
CA ARG A 25 -11.04 16.26 -19.97
C ARG A 25 -12.01 17.43 -20.04
N LEU A 26 -12.85 17.62 -19.00
CA LEU A 26 -13.74 18.76 -18.88
C LEU A 26 -12.94 20.07 -18.85
N TYR A 27 -11.90 20.12 -18.04
CA TYR A 27 -11.02 21.28 -17.91
C TYR A 27 -10.40 21.67 -19.27
N ASP A 28 -9.81 20.71 -19.96
CA ASP A 28 -9.15 20.91 -21.26
C ASP A 28 -10.12 21.38 -22.36
N SER A 29 -11.35 20.89 -22.31
CA SER A 29 -12.40 21.32 -23.28
C SER A 29 -12.88 22.74 -23.06
N SER A 30 -12.54 23.38 -21.95
CA SER A 30 -13.06 24.68 -21.53
C SER A 30 -12.14 25.85 -21.79
N ASN A 31 -10.98 25.62 -22.40
CA ASN A 31 -9.93 26.63 -22.70
C ASN A 31 -9.50 27.46 -21.47
N LEU A 32 -9.57 26.87 -20.29
CA LEU A 32 -9.07 27.48 -19.07
C LEU A 32 -7.55 27.43 -19.01
N SER A 33 -6.92 28.45 -18.43
CA SER A 33 -5.49 28.42 -18.12
C SER A 33 -5.18 27.37 -17.06
N ASP A 34 -4.06 26.67 -17.18
CA ASP A 34 -3.60 25.72 -16.14
C ASP A 34 -3.36 26.38 -14.77
N ILE A 35 -3.17 27.70 -14.79
CA ILE A 35 -3.10 28.56 -13.61
C ILE A 35 -4.29 29.50 -13.62
N PRO A 36 -5.40 29.16 -12.95
CA PRO A 36 -6.55 30.05 -12.84
C PRO A 36 -6.21 31.32 -12.08
N THR A 37 -6.70 32.43 -12.57
CA THR A 37 -6.52 33.75 -11.91
C THR A 37 -7.85 34.51 -11.88
N ALA A 38 -8.03 35.37 -10.89
CA ALA A 38 -9.15 36.25 -10.79
C ALA A 38 -9.26 37.18 -12.00
N GLN A 39 -8.13 37.68 -12.51
CA GLN A 39 -8.10 38.57 -13.69
C GLN A 39 -8.68 37.94 -14.96
N LEU A 40 -8.65 36.61 -15.06
CA LEU A 40 -9.22 35.86 -16.17
C LEU A 40 -10.67 35.39 -15.89
N ALA A 41 -11.27 35.82 -14.80
CA ALA A 41 -12.60 35.37 -14.36
C ALA A 41 -12.76 33.83 -14.36
N SER A 42 -11.66 33.13 -13.99
CA SER A 42 -11.58 31.67 -14.09
C SER A 42 -12.55 30.96 -13.14
N GLY A 43 -12.95 31.59 -12.05
CA GLY A 43 -13.87 31.03 -11.07
C GLY A 43 -13.90 31.84 -9.77
N ASN A 44 -14.77 31.45 -8.86
CA ASN A 44 -14.83 32.02 -7.51
C ASN A 44 -13.69 31.42 -6.67
N ILE A 45 -12.54 32.08 -6.67
CA ILE A 45 -11.30 31.70 -5.98
C ILE A 45 -10.67 32.91 -5.28
N HIS A 46 -9.71 32.67 -4.40
CA HIS A 46 -8.85 33.67 -3.74
C HIS A 46 -9.60 34.70 -2.86
N LEU A 47 -10.89 34.49 -2.58
CA LEU A 47 -11.76 35.50 -1.94
C LEU A 47 -11.95 36.78 -2.78
N ASP A 48 -11.66 36.73 -4.08
CA ASP A 48 -11.67 37.92 -4.95
C ASP A 48 -13.07 38.31 -5.42
N TYR A 49 -14.03 37.36 -5.43
CA TYR A 49 -15.41 37.62 -5.88
C TYR A 49 -16.40 37.49 -4.72
N HIS A 50 -16.46 36.33 -4.09
CA HIS A 50 -17.38 36.09 -2.99
C HIS A 50 -16.62 35.52 -1.79
N ALA A 51 -16.98 35.95 -0.59
CA ALA A 51 -16.47 35.42 0.67
C ALA A 51 -17.17 34.11 1.10
N SER A 52 -17.85 33.45 0.17
CA SER A 52 -18.56 32.18 0.33
C SER A 52 -18.79 31.54 -1.04
N SER A 53 -19.39 30.35 -1.04
CA SER A 53 -19.91 29.78 -2.29
C SER A 53 -20.98 30.68 -2.90
N CYS A 54 -21.02 30.72 -4.21
CA CYS A 54 -22.00 31.47 -5.01
C CYS A 54 -22.93 30.51 -5.78
N PRO A 55 -24.02 31.01 -6.41
CA PRO A 55 -24.83 30.19 -7.29
C PRO A 55 -24.03 29.56 -8.43
N VAL A 56 -24.31 28.30 -8.74
CA VAL A 56 -23.56 27.48 -9.72
C VAL A 56 -23.66 27.95 -11.17
N ASN A 57 -24.30 29.04 -11.46
CA ASN A 57 -24.49 29.59 -12.79
C ASN A 57 -23.80 30.96 -13.00
N GLU A 58 -22.87 31.33 -12.13
CA GLU A 58 -22.12 32.59 -12.25
C GLU A 58 -20.88 32.48 -13.14
N PHE A 59 -20.07 31.48 -12.94
CA PHE A 59 -18.80 31.33 -13.68
C PHE A 59 -18.95 30.32 -14.82
N LYS A 60 -19.27 30.83 -16.00
CA LYS A 60 -19.54 30.01 -17.18
C LYS A 60 -18.30 29.85 -18.06
N HIS A 61 -18.02 28.59 -18.46
CA HIS A 61 -16.95 28.22 -19.40
C HIS A 61 -17.52 27.29 -20.48
N GLY A 62 -17.75 27.82 -21.68
CA GLY A 62 -18.46 27.08 -22.73
C GLY A 62 -19.90 26.74 -22.28
N ASP A 63 -20.22 25.48 -22.24
CA ASP A 63 -21.52 24.95 -21.79
C ASP A 63 -21.52 24.54 -20.31
N PHE A 64 -20.41 24.75 -19.60
CA PHE A 64 -20.25 24.32 -18.20
C PHE A 64 -20.08 25.52 -17.27
N PHE A 65 -20.33 25.28 -15.98
CA PHE A 65 -20.16 26.28 -14.92
C PHE A 65 -19.26 25.74 -13.82
N ASP A 66 -18.58 26.62 -13.09
CA ASP A 66 -17.81 26.32 -11.88
C ASP A 66 -16.83 25.16 -12.04
N ILE A 67 -16.10 25.11 -13.15
CA ILE A 67 -15.03 24.09 -13.35
C ILE A 67 -13.89 24.33 -12.37
N VAL A 68 -13.63 25.61 -12.05
CA VAL A 68 -12.64 26.07 -11.08
C VAL A 68 -13.34 26.91 -10.02
N GLY A 69 -12.91 26.73 -8.78
CA GLY A 69 -13.38 27.52 -7.65
C GLY A 69 -14.80 27.15 -7.19
N ASN A 70 -15.43 28.06 -6.46
CA ASN A 70 -16.70 27.94 -5.80
C ASN A 70 -16.68 26.87 -4.68
N VAL A 71 -16.68 25.58 -5.02
CA VAL A 71 -16.51 24.46 -4.09
C VAL A 71 -15.61 23.39 -4.69
N TRP A 72 -14.81 22.73 -3.86
CA TRP A 72 -14.06 21.53 -4.25
C TRP A 72 -15.01 20.47 -4.81
N GLN A 73 -14.62 19.84 -5.90
CA GLN A 73 -15.44 18.87 -6.62
C GLN A 73 -14.95 17.46 -6.34
N TRP A 74 -15.76 16.66 -5.64
CA TRP A 74 -15.48 15.26 -5.40
C TRP A 74 -15.42 14.45 -6.69
N THR A 75 -14.42 13.60 -6.80
CA THR A 75 -14.31 12.59 -7.87
C THR A 75 -14.58 11.19 -7.34
N GLU A 76 -14.80 10.25 -8.27
CA GLU A 76 -14.87 8.81 -7.96
C GLU A 76 -13.48 8.24 -7.66
N THR A 77 -12.42 8.89 -8.17
CA THR A 77 -11.04 8.41 -8.13
C THR A 77 -10.45 8.50 -6.72
N PRO A 78 -10.02 7.38 -6.12
CA PRO A 78 -9.19 7.42 -4.92
C PRO A 78 -7.79 7.97 -5.27
N THR A 79 -7.08 8.46 -4.28
CA THR A 79 -5.67 8.84 -4.47
C THR A 79 -4.84 7.60 -4.73
N TYR A 80 -4.03 7.65 -5.77
CA TYR A 80 -3.10 6.59 -6.16
C TYR A 80 -1.77 7.19 -6.65
N PRO A 81 -0.66 6.45 -6.53
CA PRO A 81 0.62 6.88 -7.09
C PRO A 81 0.63 6.74 -8.62
N PHE A 82 1.27 7.67 -9.31
CA PHE A 82 1.56 7.51 -10.73
C PHE A 82 2.68 6.49 -10.96
N THR A 83 2.71 5.91 -12.17
CA THR A 83 3.81 5.02 -12.58
C THR A 83 5.16 5.74 -12.42
N GLY A 84 6.10 5.10 -11.72
CA GLY A 84 7.41 5.68 -11.41
C GLY A 84 7.43 6.56 -10.15
N PHE A 85 6.32 6.61 -9.38
CA PHE A 85 6.33 7.26 -8.08
C PHE A 85 7.27 6.53 -7.13
N GLU A 86 8.12 7.28 -6.43
CA GLU A 86 8.95 6.81 -5.34
C GLU A 86 8.60 7.55 -4.06
N VAL A 87 8.56 6.83 -2.93
CA VAL A 87 8.30 7.44 -1.62
C VAL A 87 9.48 8.31 -1.23
N HIS A 88 9.24 9.60 -0.99
CA HIS A 88 10.28 10.51 -0.53
C HIS A 88 10.60 10.22 0.96
N PRO A 89 11.88 9.98 1.34
CA PRO A 89 12.25 9.54 2.68
C PRO A 89 11.82 10.46 3.83
N HIS A 90 11.56 11.75 3.53
CA HIS A 90 11.13 12.73 4.53
C HIS A 90 9.64 13.07 4.48
N TYR A 91 8.88 12.50 3.52
CA TYR A 91 7.46 12.80 3.30
C TYR A 91 6.60 11.55 3.10
N ASP A 92 7.06 10.40 3.53
CA ASP A 92 6.32 9.14 3.44
C ASP A 92 5.07 9.12 4.34
N ASP A 93 5.14 9.79 5.48
CA ASP A 93 4.07 9.90 6.45
C ASP A 93 2.94 10.87 6.05
N PHE A 94 3.15 11.67 5.01
CA PHE A 94 2.14 12.62 4.52
C PHE A 94 1.38 12.11 3.29
N THR A 95 2.09 11.63 2.27
CA THR A 95 1.49 11.29 0.97
C THR A 95 0.95 9.86 0.95
N THR A 96 1.77 8.90 1.32
CA THR A 96 1.48 7.49 1.16
C THR A 96 0.35 6.95 2.06
N PRO A 97 0.10 7.47 3.27
CA PRO A 97 -1.07 7.08 4.06
C PRO A 97 -2.41 7.40 3.41
N THR A 98 -2.43 8.23 2.36
CA THR A 98 -3.65 8.55 1.60
C THR A 98 -3.95 7.56 0.47
N PHE A 99 -3.02 6.64 0.15
CA PHE A 99 -3.19 5.57 -0.85
C PHE A 99 -3.94 4.37 -0.25
N ASP A 100 -5.10 4.62 0.35
CA ASP A 100 -5.86 3.66 1.16
C ASP A 100 -7.26 3.34 0.62
N ASP A 101 -7.54 3.71 -0.63
CA ASP A 101 -8.87 3.63 -1.28
C ASP A 101 -10.01 4.35 -0.53
N ARG A 102 -9.69 5.10 0.54
CA ARG A 102 -10.66 5.83 1.36
C ARG A 102 -10.53 7.35 1.23
N HIS A 103 -9.41 7.81 0.66
CA HIS A 103 -9.18 9.20 0.30
C HIS A 103 -9.47 9.40 -1.19
N ASN A 104 -10.57 10.06 -1.49
CA ASN A 104 -10.90 10.42 -2.87
C ASN A 104 -10.32 11.78 -3.23
N LEU A 105 -9.93 11.92 -4.50
CA LEU A 105 -9.45 13.18 -5.03
C LEU A 105 -10.58 14.20 -5.14
N ILE A 106 -10.27 15.43 -4.78
CA ILE A 106 -11.10 16.61 -5.01
C ILE A 106 -10.36 17.57 -5.94
N LYS A 107 -11.08 18.22 -6.82
CA LYS A 107 -10.54 19.05 -7.91
C LYS A 107 -11.14 20.43 -7.94
N GLY A 108 -10.41 21.37 -8.57
CA GLY A 108 -10.91 22.68 -8.94
C GLY A 108 -10.75 23.78 -7.90
N GLY A 109 -10.45 23.45 -6.65
CA GLY A 109 -10.41 24.44 -5.57
C GLY A 109 -11.79 24.91 -5.11
N SER A 110 -11.81 25.79 -4.13
CA SER A 110 -13.02 26.43 -3.59
C SER A 110 -12.85 27.95 -3.57
N TRP A 111 -13.88 28.67 -3.16
CA TRP A 111 -13.88 30.14 -3.07
C TRP A 111 -12.75 30.72 -2.22
N ILE A 112 -12.22 29.96 -1.24
CA ILE A 112 -11.10 30.35 -0.38
C ILE A 112 -9.74 29.88 -0.90
N SER A 113 -9.71 28.95 -1.86
CA SER A 113 -8.47 28.37 -2.37
C SER A 113 -7.59 29.39 -3.05
N CYS A 114 -6.30 29.39 -2.70
CA CYS A 114 -5.29 30.29 -3.27
C CYS A 114 -4.01 29.50 -3.63
N GLY A 115 -3.12 30.15 -4.39
CA GLY A 115 -1.85 29.53 -4.78
C GLY A 115 -2.03 28.20 -5.53
N ASN A 116 -1.33 27.19 -5.09
CA ASN A 116 -1.31 25.88 -5.74
C ASN A 116 -2.63 25.10 -5.65
N GLU A 117 -3.53 25.46 -4.76
CA GLU A 117 -4.78 24.71 -4.54
C GLU A 117 -5.74 24.80 -5.74
N SER A 118 -5.73 25.91 -6.47
CA SER A 118 -6.58 26.13 -7.63
C SER A 118 -5.98 25.71 -8.97
N LEU A 119 -4.73 25.21 -8.99
CA LEU A 119 -4.09 24.76 -10.23
C LEU A 119 -4.79 23.55 -10.82
N LYS A 120 -4.82 23.46 -12.15
CA LYS A 120 -5.32 22.28 -12.87
C LYS A 120 -4.65 20.98 -12.38
N SER A 121 -3.32 21.02 -12.18
CA SER A 121 -2.51 19.89 -11.77
C SER A 121 -2.68 19.48 -10.30
N SER A 122 -3.33 20.31 -9.49
CA SER A 122 -3.47 20.03 -8.05
C SER A 122 -4.26 18.76 -7.77
N ARG A 123 -3.73 17.93 -6.88
CA ARG A 123 -4.31 16.67 -6.45
C ARG A 123 -4.42 16.67 -4.93
N TYR A 124 -5.58 17.08 -4.42
CA TYR A 124 -5.89 17.01 -3.00
C TYR A 124 -6.83 15.84 -2.75
N ALA A 125 -6.60 15.12 -1.66
CA ALA A 125 -7.36 13.95 -1.31
C ALA A 125 -7.85 14.02 0.12
N PHE A 126 -9.11 13.67 0.33
CA PHE A 126 -9.71 13.65 1.65
C PHE A 126 -10.56 12.40 1.84
N ARG A 127 -10.73 12.01 3.12
CA ARG A 127 -11.69 10.97 3.49
C ARG A 127 -13.10 11.39 3.12
N ARG A 128 -13.92 10.44 2.71
CA ARG A 128 -15.26 10.65 2.13
C ARG A 128 -16.27 11.38 3.03
N HIS A 129 -15.95 11.59 4.30
CA HIS A 129 -16.77 12.38 5.22
C HIS A 129 -16.45 13.88 5.22
N PHE A 130 -15.38 14.30 4.55
CA PHE A 130 -15.02 15.71 4.43
C PHE A 130 -16.04 16.44 3.51
N PHE A 131 -16.57 17.54 3.97
CA PHE A 131 -17.60 18.31 3.26
C PHE A 131 -17.41 19.82 3.33
N GLN A 132 -16.39 20.32 4.01
CA GLN A 132 -16.11 21.76 4.09
C GLN A 132 -15.70 22.28 2.71
N HIS A 133 -16.40 23.33 2.25
CA HIS A 133 -16.19 23.94 0.93
C HIS A 133 -16.14 22.93 -0.22
N ALA A 134 -16.85 21.82 -0.08
CA ALA A 134 -16.87 20.73 -1.04
C ALA A 134 -18.27 20.46 -1.55
N GLY A 135 -18.37 20.22 -2.84
CA GLY A 135 -19.55 19.81 -3.55
C GLY A 135 -19.22 18.68 -4.53
N PHE A 136 -20.02 18.54 -5.55
CA PHE A 136 -19.80 17.53 -6.56
C PHE A 136 -20.48 17.88 -7.88
N ARG A 137 -19.95 17.33 -8.92
CA ARG A 137 -20.50 17.23 -10.25
C ARG A 137 -20.93 15.78 -10.48
N TYR A 138 -21.86 15.49 -11.34
CA TYR A 138 -22.18 14.12 -11.71
C TYR A 138 -22.16 13.96 -13.23
N VAL A 139 -21.96 12.73 -13.67
CA VAL A 139 -22.04 12.33 -15.07
C VAL A 139 -23.18 11.32 -15.26
N VAL A 140 -23.80 11.35 -16.45
CA VAL A 140 -24.78 10.35 -16.88
C VAL A 140 -24.12 9.53 -17.94
N THR A 141 -23.80 8.26 -17.65
CA THR A 141 -23.08 7.38 -18.57
C THR A 141 -23.19 5.93 -18.15
N GLU A 142 -23.32 5.04 -19.12
CA GLU A 142 -23.26 3.59 -18.91
C GLU A 142 -21.82 3.08 -18.74
N THR A 143 -20.84 3.90 -19.13
CA THR A 143 -19.44 3.54 -18.99
C THR A 143 -19.04 3.52 -17.49
N PRO A 144 -18.55 2.39 -16.96
CA PRO A 144 -18.05 2.33 -15.60
C PRO A 144 -16.86 3.28 -15.42
N ALA A 145 -16.66 3.76 -14.19
CA ALA A 145 -15.45 4.51 -13.87
C ALA A 145 -14.24 3.58 -13.99
N LEU A 146 -13.33 3.91 -14.89
CA LEU A 146 -12.00 3.28 -14.92
C LEU A 146 -11.20 3.88 -13.78
N MET A 147 -10.84 3.07 -12.81
CA MET A 147 -10.03 3.49 -11.66
C MET A 147 -8.78 2.63 -11.60
N GLN A 148 -7.64 3.27 -11.38
CA GLN A 148 -6.44 2.56 -10.99
C GLN A 148 -6.56 2.31 -9.48
N ASN A 149 -6.75 1.05 -9.11
CA ASN A 149 -6.70 0.63 -7.72
C ASN A 149 -5.34 0.02 -7.45
N SER A 150 -4.71 0.40 -6.35
CA SER A 150 -3.58 -0.36 -5.85
C SER A 150 -4.06 -1.76 -5.47
N TYR A 151 -3.40 -2.80 -6.00
CA TYR A 151 -3.78 -4.19 -5.74
C TYR A 151 -3.80 -4.49 -4.22
N TYR A 152 -2.84 -3.93 -3.47
CA TYR A 152 -2.70 -4.16 -2.04
C TYR A 152 -3.58 -3.26 -1.15
N GLU A 153 -4.50 -2.47 -1.72
CA GLU A 153 -5.37 -1.57 -0.98
C GLU A 153 -6.86 -1.93 -1.11
N THR A 154 -7.20 -3.12 -1.61
CA THR A 154 -8.60 -3.56 -1.73
C THR A 154 -9.12 -4.16 -0.43
N ASP A 155 -10.41 -3.99 -0.13
CA ASP A 155 -11.04 -4.58 1.07
C ASP A 155 -10.97 -6.11 1.06
N LYS A 156 -11.07 -6.73 -0.13
CA LYS A 156 -10.94 -8.16 -0.30
C LYS A 156 -9.55 -8.63 0.14
N LEU A 157 -8.50 -8.00 -0.38
CA LEU A 157 -7.13 -8.40 -0.07
C LEU A 157 -6.78 -8.15 1.40
N MET A 158 -7.28 -7.04 1.98
CA MET A 158 -7.13 -6.78 3.41
C MET A 158 -7.68 -7.92 4.26
N SER A 159 -8.83 -8.45 3.89
CA SER A 159 -9.48 -9.58 4.57
C SER A 159 -8.73 -10.90 4.37
N GLU A 160 -8.29 -11.17 3.15
CA GLU A 160 -7.50 -12.36 2.81
C GLU A 160 -6.18 -12.40 3.59
N TYR A 161 -5.48 -11.27 3.69
CA TYR A 161 -4.23 -11.15 4.45
C TYR A 161 -4.46 -11.15 5.97
N ALA A 162 -5.57 -10.59 6.47
CA ALA A 162 -5.94 -10.71 7.88
C ALA A 162 -6.12 -12.19 8.29
N GLU A 163 -6.79 -12.99 7.43
CA GLU A 163 -6.91 -14.43 7.64
C GLU A 163 -5.58 -15.16 7.49
N PHE A 164 -4.78 -14.82 6.48
CA PHE A 164 -3.46 -15.41 6.24
C PHE A 164 -2.50 -15.19 7.42
N HIS A 165 -2.55 -14.00 8.02
CA HIS A 165 -1.69 -13.65 9.15
C HIS A 165 -2.21 -14.18 10.50
N TYR A 166 -3.51 -14.08 10.73
CA TYR A 166 -4.09 -14.28 12.07
C TYR A 166 -5.18 -15.34 12.14
N GLY A 167 -5.60 -15.89 11.00
CA GLY A 167 -6.70 -16.83 10.90
C GLY A 167 -6.33 -18.28 11.13
N ASP A 168 -7.16 -19.14 10.56
CA ASP A 168 -7.05 -20.59 10.71
C ASP A 168 -5.96 -21.14 9.77
N ASN A 169 -5.38 -22.28 10.13
CA ASN A 169 -4.52 -23.04 9.22
C ASN A 169 -5.38 -23.89 8.28
N TYR A 170 -4.97 -24.00 7.04
CA TYR A 170 -5.65 -24.76 6.01
C TYR A 170 -4.74 -25.87 5.47
N PHE A 171 -5.31 -27.04 5.20
CA PHE A 171 -4.60 -28.20 4.62
C PHE A 171 -3.38 -28.65 5.44
N ASP A 172 -3.46 -28.53 6.78
CA ASP A 172 -2.37 -28.83 7.71
C ASP A 172 -1.08 -28.01 7.47
N VAL A 173 -1.17 -26.92 6.70
CA VAL A 173 -0.07 -25.98 6.48
C VAL A 173 -0.02 -25.00 7.65
N PRO A 174 1.11 -24.93 8.38
CA PRO A 174 1.27 -23.98 9.48
C PRO A 174 1.21 -22.52 9.01
N ASN A 175 0.85 -21.62 9.95
CA ASN A 175 0.86 -20.18 9.66
C ASN A 175 2.25 -19.74 9.17
N PHE A 176 2.32 -19.25 7.94
CA PHE A 176 3.57 -18.96 7.25
C PHE A 176 4.37 -17.83 7.91
N PRO A 177 3.81 -16.63 8.21
CA PRO A 177 4.54 -15.58 8.90
C PRO A 177 5.12 -16.03 10.26
N ALA A 178 4.36 -16.80 11.04
CA ALA A 178 4.83 -17.34 12.31
C ALA A 178 5.94 -18.39 12.13
N THR A 179 5.86 -19.20 11.07
CA THR A 179 6.89 -20.20 10.73
C THR A 179 8.20 -19.51 10.36
N LEU A 180 8.15 -18.46 9.54
CA LEU A 180 9.35 -17.70 9.15
C LEU A 180 10.01 -17.02 10.36
N ALA A 181 9.20 -16.38 11.22
CA ALA A 181 9.70 -15.78 12.45
C ALA A 181 10.40 -16.83 13.34
N LYS A 182 9.81 -18.02 13.50
CA LYS A 182 10.41 -19.13 14.24
C LYS A 182 11.72 -19.60 13.63
N MET A 183 11.80 -19.75 12.29
CA MET A 183 13.02 -20.13 11.59
C MET A 183 14.11 -19.07 11.79
N ALA A 184 13.76 -17.80 11.69
CA ALA A 184 14.67 -16.68 11.93
C ALA A 184 15.22 -16.71 13.36
N ILE A 185 14.36 -16.87 14.38
CA ILE A 185 14.77 -16.96 15.79
C ILE A 185 15.70 -18.17 16.02
N ILE A 186 15.42 -19.31 15.43
CA ILE A 186 16.28 -20.49 15.55
C ILE A 186 17.66 -20.20 14.91
N ALA A 187 17.69 -19.55 13.74
CA ALA A 187 18.93 -19.21 13.05
C ALA A 187 19.77 -18.16 13.81
N MET A 188 19.13 -17.29 14.58
CA MET A 188 19.84 -16.32 15.45
C MET A 188 20.75 -17.04 16.46
N GLY A 189 20.33 -18.19 17.01
CA GLY A 189 21.12 -18.92 17.99
C GLY A 189 21.50 -18.04 19.19
N ASN A 190 22.80 -17.87 19.44
CA ASN A 190 23.30 -17.03 20.53
C ASN A 190 23.69 -15.61 20.09
N ARG A 191 23.27 -15.16 18.91
CA ARG A 191 23.54 -13.80 18.43
C ARG A 191 22.76 -12.77 19.24
N PRO A 192 23.21 -11.50 19.28
CA PRO A 192 22.41 -10.41 19.84
C PRO A 192 21.02 -10.35 19.20
N ALA A 193 20.01 -10.05 20.01
CA ALA A 193 18.61 -9.99 19.57
C ALA A 193 17.95 -8.69 20.07
N HIS A 194 18.61 -7.54 19.83
CA HIS A 194 18.08 -6.26 20.26
C HIS A 194 17.04 -5.72 19.28
N LYS A 195 17.36 -5.69 17.99
CA LYS A 195 16.47 -5.11 16.99
C LYS A 195 16.24 -6.07 15.81
N ALA A 196 14.98 -6.22 15.41
CA ALA A 196 14.60 -6.85 14.15
C ALA A 196 13.77 -5.94 13.27
N LEU A 197 13.89 -6.11 11.95
CA LEU A 197 13.10 -5.42 10.93
C LEU A 197 12.36 -6.46 10.10
N ASP A 198 11.05 -6.29 10.00
CA ASP A 198 10.16 -7.08 9.14
C ASP A 198 9.75 -6.23 7.95
N LEU A 199 10.39 -6.46 6.79
CA LEU A 199 10.15 -5.71 5.54
C LEU A 199 9.12 -6.40 4.66
N GLY A 200 8.10 -5.65 4.23
CA GLY A 200 6.93 -6.22 3.60
C GLY A 200 6.09 -6.97 4.63
N CYS A 201 5.98 -6.41 5.83
CA CYS A 201 5.37 -7.08 6.99
C CYS A 201 3.87 -7.33 6.82
N ALA A 202 3.22 -6.75 5.81
CA ALA A 202 1.78 -6.76 5.60
C ALA A 202 1.04 -6.44 6.92
N SER A 203 0.16 -7.33 7.40
CA SER A 203 -0.59 -7.13 8.64
C SER A 203 0.22 -7.38 9.93
N GLY A 204 1.50 -7.76 9.84
CA GLY A 204 2.46 -7.75 10.95
C GLY A 204 2.51 -9.00 11.82
N ARG A 205 2.01 -10.18 11.40
CA ARG A 205 2.10 -11.38 12.24
C ARG A 205 3.54 -11.76 12.55
N ALA A 206 4.44 -11.77 11.58
CA ALA A 206 5.86 -12.10 11.82
C ALA A 206 6.51 -11.07 12.75
N THR A 207 6.18 -9.78 12.61
CA THR A 207 6.63 -8.71 13.49
C THR A 207 6.33 -9.01 14.97
N PHE A 208 5.09 -9.40 15.29
CA PHE A 208 4.71 -9.79 16.66
C PHE A 208 5.40 -11.07 17.13
N GLU A 209 5.57 -12.07 16.26
CA GLU A 209 6.25 -13.32 16.63
C GLU A 209 7.74 -13.11 16.92
N LEU A 210 8.42 -12.27 16.13
CA LEU A 210 9.81 -11.88 16.36
C LEU A 210 9.99 -11.16 17.70
N ALA A 211 9.01 -10.37 18.13
CA ALA A 211 9.04 -9.63 19.39
C ALA A 211 9.00 -10.54 20.64
N LYS A 212 8.72 -11.84 20.48
CA LYS A 212 8.92 -12.83 21.56
C LYS A 212 10.40 -13.03 21.90
N HIS A 213 11.30 -12.74 20.97
CA HIS A 213 12.73 -12.96 21.10
C HIS A 213 13.53 -11.65 21.12
N PHE A 214 13.15 -10.67 20.31
CA PHE A 214 13.82 -9.38 20.20
C PHE A 214 13.32 -8.37 21.21
N ASP A 215 14.19 -7.42 21.60
CA ASP A 215 13.83 -6.31 22.49
C ASP A 215 12.90 -5.32 21.77
N HIS A 216 13.11 -5.09 20.47
CA HIS A 216 12.33 -4.20 19.63
C HIS A 216 12.21 -4.72 18.20
N VAL A 217 11.02 -4.65 17.61
CA VAL A 217 10.75 -5.09 16.24
C VAL A 217 9.99 -4.00 15.48
N THR A 218 10.54 -3.62 14.34
CA THR A 218 9.92 -2.66 13.42
C THR A 218 9.30 -3.42 12.24
N GLY A 219 8.01 -3.26 12.00
CA GLY A 219 7.31 -3.71 10.80
C GLY A 219 7.19 -2.57 9.79
N VAL A 220 7.58 -2.81 8.55
CA VAL A 220 7.47 -1.83 7.45
C VAL A 220 6.75 -2.47 6.27
N ASP A 221 5.75 -1.77 5.74
CA ASP A 221 5.05 -2.17 4.52
C ASP A 221 4.68 -0.95 3.69
N PHE A 222 4.58 -1.11 2.37
CA PHE A 222 4.15 -0.04 1.48
C PHE A 222 2.66 0.29 1.63
N SER A 223 1.84 -0.71 1.94
CA SER A 223 0.40 -0.54 2.12
C SER A 223 0.07 0.10 3.46
N ALA A 224 -0.47 1.31 3.41
CA ALA A 224 -0.97 2.00 4.60
C ALA A 224 -2.09 1.23 5.31
N ARG A 225 -2.88 0.45 4.56
CA ARG A 225 -3.99 -0.34 5.12
C ARG A 225 -3.50 -1.57 5.88
N PHE A 226 -2.47 -2.24 5.39
CA PHE A 226 -1.83 -3.33 6.13
C PHE A 226 -1.21 -2.81 7.43
N ILE A 227 -0.44 -1.74 7.35
CA ILE A 227 0.14 -1.08 8.54
C ILE A 227 -0.95 -0.71 9.55
N ASN A 228 -2.08 -0.17 9.09
CA ASN A 228 -3.18 0.17 9.98
C ASN A 228 -3.79 -1.06 10.70
N GLN A 229 -3.78 -2.25 10.10
CA GLN A 229 -4.19 -3.49 10.80
C GLN A 229 -3.23 -3.83 11.94
N GLY A 230 -1.91 -3.73 11.72
CA GLY A 230 -0.90 -3.90 12.77
C GLY A 230 -1.03 -2.89 13.90
N VAL A 231 -1.20 -1.61 13.56
CA VAL A 231 -1.43 -0.52 14.53
C VAL A 231 -2.73 -0.74 15.31
N GLN A 232 -3.81 -1.18 14.66
CA GLN A 232 -5.08 -1.51 15.33
C GLN A 232 -4.89 -2.63 16.36
N LEU A 233 -4.12 -3.67 16.02
CA LEU A 233 -3.81 -4.75 16.96
C LEU A 233 -3.01 -4.26 18.17
N ILE A 234 -2.06 -3.33 18.00
CA ILE A 234 -1.36 -2.72 19.15
C ILE A 234 -2.33 -1.94 20.03
N GLN A 235 -3.20 -1.13 19.44
CA GLN A 235 -4.06 -0.18 20.17
C GLN A 235 -5.29 -0.84 20.78
N GLN A 236 -5.93 -1.77 20.06
CA GLN A 236 -7.23 -2.35 20.43
C GLN A 236 -7.10 -3.81 20.85
N GLU A 237 -5.93 -4.43 20.65
CA GLU A 237 -5.68 -5.86 20.88
C GLU A 237 -6.62 -6.80 20.12
N LEU A 238 -7.32 -6.25 19.11
CA LEU A 238 -8.40 -6.90 18.40
C LEU A 238 -8.40 -6.50 16.93
N LEU A 239 -8.55 -7.52 16.06
CA LEU A 239 -8.75 -7.34 14.62
C LEU A 239 -10.05 -7.99 14.19
N ARG A 240 -10.91 -7.24 13.50
CA ARG A 240 -12.15 -7.71 12.89
C ARG A 240 -12.07 -7.61 11.39
N TYR A 241 -12.47 -8.69 10.71
CA TYR A 241 -12.48 -8.75 9.25
C TYR A 241 -13.59 -9.69 8.76
N THR A 242 -13.83 -9.67 7.46
CA THR A 242 -14.82 -10.54 6.81
C THR A 242 -14.11 -11.51 5.87
N LEU A 243 -14.61 -12.73 5.77
CA LEU A 243 -14.15 -13.71 4.80
C LEU A 243 -15.24 -13.99 3.78
N THR A 244 -14.89 -13.95 2.52
CA THR A 244 -15.79 -14.35 1.45
C THR A 244 -16.15 -15.83 1.58
N ASP A 245 -17.46 -16.12 1.61
CA ASP A 245 -17.98 -17.48 1.50
C ASP A 245 -18.22 -17.83 0.03
N GLU A 246 -19.30 -17.31 -0.54
CA GLU A 246 -19.59 -17.41 -1.97
C GLU A 246 -20.39 -16.18 -2.45
N GLY A 247 -20.04 -15.66 -3.62
CA GLY A 247 -20.65 -14.43 -4.14
C GLY A 247 -20.51 -13.28 -3.14
N ASP A 248 -21.63 -12.68 -2.75
CA ASP A 248 -21.68 -11.57 -1.78
C ASP A 248 -21.80 -12.01 -0.31
N LEU A 249 -21.84 -13.34 -0.05
CA LEU A 249 -21.92 -13.87 1.32
C LEU A 249 -20.57 -13.84 1.99
N VAL A 250 -20.55 -13.40 3.26
CA VAL A 250 -19.34 -13.28 4.07
C VAL A 250 -19.51 -13.85 5.46
N PHE A 251 -18.41 -14.33 6.04
CA PHE A 251 -18.29 -14.63 7.45
C PHE A 251 -17.60 -13.48 8.19
N TYR A 252 -18.06 -13.18 9.40
CA TYR A 252 -17.37 -12.27 10.29
C TYR A 252 -16.38 -13.03 11.16
N LYS A 253 -15.15 -12.55 11.22
CA LYS A 253 -14.06 -13.09 12.04
C LYS A 253 -13.54 -12.03 12.99
N GLU A 254 -13.09 -12.51 14.15
CA GLU A 254 -12.42 -11.68 15.15
C GLU A 254 -11.20 -12.43 15.67
N ARG A 255 -10.08 -11.75 15.82
CA ARG A 255 -8.84 -12.27 16.39
C ARG A 255 -8.27 -11.29 17.40
N SER A 256 -7.86 -11.80 18.55
CA SER A 256 -7.23 -11.00 19.59
C SER A 256 -5.77 -11.39 19.79
N LEU A 257 -4.94 -10.45 20.22
CA LEU A 257 -3.54 -10.73 20.57
C LEU A 257 -3.45 -11.78 21.70
N ALA A 258 -4.34 -11.72 22.70
CA ALA A 258 -4.39 -12.70 23.77
C ALA A 258 -4.69 -14.11 23.25
N GLY A 259 -5.69 -14.25 22.36
CA GLY A 259 -6.03 -15.55 21.74
C GLY A 259 -4.90 -16.14 20.89
N LEU A 260 -3.94 -15.30 20.47
CA LEU A 260 -2.76 -15.70 19.70
C LEU A 260 -1.50 -15.83 20.57
N GLY A 261 -1.57 -15.51 21.88
CA GLY A 261 -0.43 -15.49 22.81
C GLY A 261 0.60 -14.42 22.46
N LEU A 262 0.13 -13.25 22.00
CA LEU A 262 0.96 -12.12 21.54
C LEU A 262 0.72 -10.83 22.34
N GLU A 263 -0.14 -10.85 23.36
CA GLU A 263 -0.48 -9.66 24.16
C GLU A 263 0.73 -9.06 24.91
N ASN A 264 1.66 -9.92 25.33
CA ASN A 264 2.84 -9.48 26.12
C ASN A 264 3.93 -8.82 25.29
N VAL A 265 3.85 -8.85 23.95
CA VAL A 265 4.89 -8.31 23.06
C VAL A 265 4.48 -7.02 22.36
N LYS A 266 3.25 -6.55 22.51
CA LYS A 266 2.73 -5.37 21.80
C LYS A 266 3.55 -4.10 22.03
N ASN A 267 4.15 -3.94 23.21
CA ASN A 267 4.97 -2.75 23.56
C ASN A 267 6.39 -2.81 22.97
N LYS A 268 6.77 -3.91 22.32
CA LYS A 268 8.05 -4.10 21.65
C LYS A 268 7.95 -3.93 20.13
N VAL A 269 6.74 -3.67 19.62
CA VAL A 269 6.44 -3.63 18.19
C VAL A 269 6.04 -2.23 17.78
N GLU A 270 6.55 -1.78 16.66
CA GLU A 270 6.10 -0.57 15.99
C GLU A 270 5.90 -0.83 14.49
N PHE A 271 5.01 -0.08 13.88
CA PHE A 271 4.69 -0.20 12.46
C PHE A 271 4.84 1.13 11.74
N PHE A 272 5.53 1.11 10.59
CA PHE A 272 5.67 2.25 9.71
C PHE A 272 5.28 1.88 8.29
N GLN A 273 4.60 2.80 7.64
CA GLN A 273 4.46 2.72 6.21
C GLN A 273 5.77 3.17 5.56
N GLY A 274 6.26 2.41 4.57
CA GLY A 274 7.53 2.72 3.91
C GLY A 274 7.79 1.90 2.67
N ASP A 275 8.77 2.32 1.89
CA ASP A 275 9.22 1.65 0.67
C ASP A 275 10.53 0.92 0.92
N ALA A 276 10.55 -0.40 0.70
CA ALA A 276 11.75 -1.22 0.86
C ALA A 276 12.90 -0.81 -0.08
N CYS A 277 12.58 -0.26 -1.26
CA CYS A 277 13.59 0.26 -2.19
C CYS A 277 14.13 1.65 -1.79
N ASN A 278 13.52 2.31 -0.80
CA ASN A 278 13.90 3.66 -0.37
C ASN A 278 13.72 3.86 1.14
N LEU A 279 14.31 2.98 1.93
CA LEU A 279 14.21 2.99 3.39
C LEU A 279 14.84 4.25 4.00
N LYS A 280 14.18 4.82 5.00
CA LYS A 280 14.72 5.91 5.80
C LYS A 280 16.07 5.52 6.43
N SER A 281 17.01 6.45 6.47
CA SER A 281 18.34 6.23 7.05
C SER A 281 18.32 5.88 8.54
N ILE A 282 17.26 6.29 9.26
CA ILE A 282 17.06 5.95 10.67
C ILE A 282 16.81 4.45 10.89
N LEU A 283 16.31 3.73 9.88
CA LEU A 283 16.08 2.29 9.93
C LEU A 283 17.41 1.55 9.72
N THR A 284 18.21 1.44 10.77
CA THR A 284 19.53 0.80 10.76
C THR A 284 19.86 0.18 12.12
N GLY A 285 20.90 -0.63 12.17
CA GLY A 285 21.38 -1.29 13.39
C GLY A 285 20.52 -2.49 13.80
N TYR A 286 20.01 -3.23 12.83
CA TYR A 286 19.23 -4.43 13.06
C TYR A 286 20.12 -5.68 13.17
N ASP A 287 19.76 -6.58 14.07
CA ASP A 287 20.41 -7.88 14.23
C ASP A 287 19.76 -8.92 13.32
N LEU A 288 18.52 -8.68 12.90
CA LEU A 288 17.79 -9.48 11.91
C LEU A 288 16.99 -8.58 10.98
N ILE A 289 17.00 -8.88 9.68
CA ILE A 289 16.01 -8.42 8.72
C ILE A 289 15.29 -9.63 8.14
N LEU A 290 13.95 -9.61 8.17
CA LEU A 290 13.08 -10.56 7.51
C LEU A 290 12.47 -9.88 6.29
N ALA A 291 12.61 -10.49 5.10
CA ALA A 291 11.99 -10.05 3.84
C ALA A 291 11.19 -11.21 3.24
N ALA A 292 9.90 -11.30 3.62
CA ALA A 292 9.04 -12.42 3.28
C ALA A 292 8.15 -12.11 2.08
N ASN A 293 8.28 -12.86 0.98
CA ASN A 293 7.52 -12.72 -0.26
C ASN A 293 7.51 -11.27 -0.79
N LEU A 294 8.66 -10.60 -0.66
CA LEU A 294 8.84 -9.20 -0.96
C LEU A 294 9.59 -8.96 -2.27
N ILE A 295 10.71 -9.66 -2.52
CA ILE A 295 11.66 -9.29 -3.58
C ILE A 295 11.05 -9.35 -4.99
N ASP A 296 10.12 -10.25 -5.23
CA ASP A 296 9.41 -10.41 -6.51
C ASP A 296 8.17 -9.51 -6.61
N ARG A 297 8.01 -8.56 -5.68
CA ARG A 297 6.97 -7.51 -5.64
C ARG A 297 7.55 -6.10 -5.66
N LEU A 298 8.88 -5.96 -5.57
CA LEU A 298 9.56 -4.67 -5.62
C LEU A 298 9.70 -4.20 -7.07
N TYR A 299 9.57 -2.91 -7.29
CA TYR A 299 9.84 -2.30 -8.60
C TYR A 299 11.34 -2.33 -8.96
N ASP A 300 12.23 -2.35 -7.96
CA ASP A 300 13.69 -2.49 -8.10
C ASP A 300 14.28 -3.36 -6.99
N PRO A 301 14.22 -4.71 -7.13
CA PRO A 301 14.77 -5.61 -6.13
C PRO A 301 16.30 -5.48 -5.99
N THR A 302 17.02 -5.09 -7.04
CA THR A 302 18.48 -4.87 -6.99
C THR A 302 18.83 -3.71 -6.08
N LYS A 303 18.07 -2.60 -6.16
CA LYS A 303 18.27 -1.44 -5.29
C LYS A 303 18.11 -1.81 -3.81
N PHE A 304 17.09 -2.59 -3.46
CA PHE A 304 16.92 -3.10 -2.11
C PHE A 304 18.08 -3.98 -1.66
N LEU A 305 18.39 -5.02 -2.42
CA LEU A 305 19.38 -6.04 -2.05
C LEU A 305 20.81 -5.47 -1.96
N ALA A 306 21.17 -4.54 -2.85
CA ALA A 306 22.49 -3.91 -2.83
C ALA A 306 22.71 -3.02 -1.60
N ASN A 307 21.64 -2.43 -1.03
CA ASN A 307 21.75 -1.48 0.07
C ASN A 307 21.33 -2.05 1.44
N VAL A 308 20.76 -3.25 1.49
CA VAL A 308 20.28 -3.86 2.74
C VAL A 308 21.39 -4.08 3.78
N HIS A 309 22.63 -4.26 3.33
CA HIS A 309 23.81 -4.43 4.21
C HIS A 309 24.01 -3.21 5.14
N GLU A 310 23.65 -2.00 4.73
CA GLU A 310 23.76 -0.79 5.54
C GLU A 310 22.80 -0.80 6.75
N ARG A 311 21.81 -1.66 6.73
CA ARG A 311 20.73 -1.71 7.74
C ARG A 311 20.99 -2.76 8.81
N ILE A 312 21.86 -3.74 8.54
CA ILE A 312 22.15 -4.89 9.40
C ILE A 312 23.49 -4.71 10.11
N ASN A 313 23.54 -5.09 11.38
CA ASN A 313 24.76 -5.18 12.15
C ASN A 313 25.70 -6.27 11.63
N LEU A 314 27.00 -6.14 11.85
CA LEU A 314 27.97 -7.19 11.53
C LEU A 314 27.61 -8.49 12.27
N GLY A 315 27.59 -9.62 11.59
CA GLY A 315 27.14 -10.91 12.14
C GLY A 315 25.62 -11.04 12.28
N GLY A 316 24.85 -9.99 11.95
CA GLY A 316 23.40 -10.05 11.88
C GLY A 316 22.90 -10.84 10.66
N LEU A 317 21.62 -11.20 10.67
CA LEU A 317 21.02 -12.07 9.67
C LEU A 317 20.03 -11.38 8.76
N LEU A 318 20.04 -11.75 7.48
CA LEU A 318 19.01 -11.44 6.49
C LEU A 318 18.32 -12.75 6.10
N LEU A 319 17.03 -12.88 6.41
CA LEU A 319 16.19 -13.97 5.93
C LEU A 319 15.37 -13.49 4.74
N ILE A 320 15.49 -14.14 3.61
CA ILE A 320 14.70 -13.89 2.40
C ILE A 320 13.83 -15.11 2.15
N ALA A 321 12.52 -14.88 1.98
CA ALA A 321 11.58 -15.86 1.49
C ALA A 321 10.93 -15.35 0.21
N SER A 322 10.82 -16.17 -0.84
CA SER A 322 10.10 -15.77 -2.06
C SER A 322 9.65 -16.98 -2.86
N PRO A 323 8.45 -16.93 -3.45
CA PRO A 323 7.98 -17.93 -4.42
C PRO A 323 8.56 -17.68 -5.83
N TYR A 324 9.32 -16.59 -6.02
CA TYR A 324 9.89 -16.17 -7.30
C TYR A 324 8.86 -16.05 -8.44
N THR A 325 7.66 -15.61 -8.08
CA THR A 325 6.58 -15.36 -9.05
C THR A 325 6.74 -13.97 -9.67
N TRP A 326 7.77 -13.81 -10.47
CA TRP A 326 8.04 -12.56 -11.17
C TRP A 326 6.88 -12.18 -12.09
N LEU A 327 6.30 -10.98 -11.89
CA LEU A 327 5.22 -10.42 -12.67
C LEU A 327 5.59 -9.00 -13.10
N GLU A 328 5.42 -8.70 -14.40
CA GLU A 328 5.79 -7.39 -14.96
C GLU A 328 4.94 -6.23 -14.41
N GLU A 329 3.77 -6.52 -13.84
CA GLU A 329 2.94 -5.53 -13.13
C GLU A 329 3.59 -4.99 -11.84
N HIS A 330 4.50 -5.75 -11.22
CA HIS A 330 5.23 -5.34 -10.03
C HIS A 330 6.68 -5.00 -10.35
N THR A 331 7.37 -5.89 -11.04
CA THR A 331 8.79 -5.79 -11.36
C THR A 331 8.95 -5.88 -12.86
N LYS A 332 9.43 -4.84 -13.50
CA LYS A 332 9.71 -4.86 -14.95
C LYS A 332 10.70 -5.98 -15.28
N ARG A 333 10.54 -6.57 -16.47
CA ARG A 333 11.35 -7.72 -16.91
C ARG A 333 12.84 -7.51 -16.80
N GLU A 334 13.34 -6.34 -17.13
CA GLU A 334 14.75 -5.94 -17.07
C GLU A 334 15.30 -5.81 -15.65
N ALA A 335 14.43 -5.67 -14.64
CA ALA A 335 14.79 -5.60 -13.23
C ALA A 335 14.74 -6.96 -12.50
N TRP A 336 14.33 -8.03 -13.18
CA TRP A 336 14.34 -9.37 -12.59
C TRP A 336 15.77 -9.81 -12.28
N ILE A 337 16.00 -10.30 -11.09
CA ILE A 337 17.33 -10.73 -10.65
C ILE A 337 17.65 -12.19 -10.99
N GLY A 338 16.75 -12.89 -11.67
CA GLY A 338 16.89 -14.27 -12.12
C GLY A 338 15.59 -14.79 -12.73
N GLY A 339 15.52 -16.08 -13.04
CA GLY A 339 14.37 -16.71 -13.70
C GLY A 339 14.40 -16.55 -15.22
N TYR A 340 15.59 -16.43 -15.79
CA TYR A 340 15.84 -16.32 -17.24
C TYR A 340 17.07 -17.11 -17.66
N LYS A 341 17.31 -17.19 -18.98
CA LYS A 341 18.55 -17.76 -19.52
C LYS A 341 19.61 -16.68 -19.69
N ARG A 342 20.81 -16.98 -19.20
CA ARG A 342 22.03 -16.17 -19.36
C ARG A 342 23.08 -17.03 -20.08
N ASP A 343 23.56 -16.57 -21.22
CA ASP A 343 24.53 -17.28 -22.06
C ASP A 343 24.08 -18.72 -22.43
N GLY A 344 22.76 -18.94 -22.58
CA GLY A 344 22.17 -20.23 -22.90
C GLY A 344 21.83 -21.13 -21.69
N GLU A 345 22.39 -20.83 -20.51
CA GLU A 345 22.18 -21.57 -19.27
C GLU A 345 21.08 -20.96 -18.40
N SER A 346 20.50 -21.76 -17.51
CA SER A 346 19.49 -21.29 -16.55
C SER A 346 20.15 -20.42 -15.51
N PHE A 347 19.68 -19.18 -15.36
CA PHE A 347 20.08 -18.26 -14.31
C PHE A 347 18.89 -18.06 -13.35
N THR A 348 19.01 -18.68 -12.17
CA THR A 348 17.93 -18.69 -11.17
C THR A 348 17.93 -17.42 -10.33
N THR A 349 16.84 -17.16 -9.61
CA THR A 349 16.79 -16.05 -8.65
C THR A 349 17.81 -16.25 -7.52
N LEU A 350 18.06 -17.48 -7.09
CA LEU A 350 19.11 -17.78 -6.11
C LEU A 350 20.52 -17.41 -6.63
N ASP A 351 20.79 -17.60 -7.94
CA ASP A 351 22.06 -17.16 -8.53
C ASP A 351 22.19 -15.64 -8.51
N GLY A 352 21.08 -14.94 -8.80
CA GLY A 352 20.99 -13.48 -8.68
C GLY A 352 21.21 -12.98 -7.26
N LEU A 353 20.59 -13.62 -6.27
CA LEU A 353 20.82 -13.32 -4.85
C LEU A 353 22.28 -13.51 -4.45
N LYS A 354 22.89 -14.62 -4.83
CA LYS A 354 24.33 -14.88 -4.56
C LYS A 354 25.23 -13.82 -5.19
N MET A 355 24.90 -13.39 -6.42
CA MET A 355 25.68 -12.38 -7.12
C MET A 355 25.57 -11.00 -6.44
N ILE A 356 24.37 -10.59 -6.03
CA ILE A 356 24.12 -9.23 -5.48
C ILE A 356 24.57 -9.15 -4.01
N LEU A 357 24.30 -10.20 -3.22
CA LEU A 357 24.59 -10.20 -1.78
C LEU A 357 26.04 -10.62 -1.45
N GLY A 358 26.74 -11.30 -2.38
CA GLY A 358 28.01 -11.98 -2.13
C GLY A 358 29.15 -11.12 -1.60
N ASP A 359 29.14 -9.82 -1.88
CA ASP A 359 30.17 -8.89 -1.39
C ASP A 359 30.05 -8.60 0.11
N HIS A 360 28.85 -8.69 0.67
CA HIS A 360 28.58 -8.32 2.06
C HIS A 360 28.01 -9.45 2.91
N PHE A 361 27.46 -10.49 2.28
CA PHE A 361 26.77 -11.56 2.98
C PHE A 361 27.28 -12.94 2.58
N ARG A 362 27.23 -13.86 3.53
CA ARG A 362 27.44 -15.29 3.31
C ARG A 362 26.14 -16.06 3.52
N LEU A 363 25.77 -16.91 2.57
CA LEU A 363 24.65 -17.85 2.73
C LEU A 363 25.02 -18.88 3.80
N ILE A 364 24.25 -18.92 4.89
CA ILE A 364 24.48 -19.84 6.02
C ILE A 364 23.46 -20.95 6.12
N GLN A 365 22.25 -20.75 5.54
CA GLN A 365 21.19 -21.76 5.55
C GLN A 365 20.30 -21.63 4.31
N GLY A 366 19.85 -22.75 3.79
CA GLY A 366 18.98 -22.87 2.62
C GLY A 366 19.76 -23.24 1.34
N PRO A 367 19.08 -23.32 0.18
CA PRO A 367 17.65 -23.10 0.01
C PRO A 367 16.78 -24.17 0.70
N GLN A 368 15.63 -23.75 1.21
CA GLN A 368 14.61 -24.63 1.79
C GLN A 368 13.23 -24.14 1.40
N GLU A 369 12.34 -25.04 1.01
CA GLU A 369 10.94 -24.69 0.68
C GLU A 369 10.05 -24.68 1.90
N VAL A 370 9.19 -23.67 2.01
CA VAL A 370 8.18 -23.56 3.06
C VAL A 370 6.83 -23.28 2.39
N PRO A 371 5.80 -24.11 2.64
CA PRO A 371 4.48 -23.90 2.07
C PRO A 371 3.72 -22.79 2.78
N PHE A 372 2.83 -22.14 2.02
CA PHE A 372 1.82 -21.26 2.57
C PHE A 372 0.48 -21.36 1.82
N VAL A 373 -0.60 -21.01 2.51
CA VAL A 373 -1.95 -21.05 1.94
C VAL A 373 -2.65 -19.74 2.21
N ILE A 374 -3.13 -19.08 1.14
CA ILE A 374 -4.00 -17.91 1.23
C ILE A 374 -5.41 -18.36 0.83
N ARG A 375 -6.39 -18.09 1.71
CA ARG A 375 -7.79 -18.36 1.46
C ARG A 375 -8.43 -17.18 0.72
N GLU A 376 -8.96 -17.41 -0.48
CA GLU A 376 -9.70 -16.38 -1.24
C GLU A 376 -11.22 -16.47 -0.99
N THR A 377 -11.78 -17.71 -1.01
CA THR A 377 -13.17 -17.97 -0.67
C THR A 377 -13.25 -19.24 0.15
N ARG A 378 -14.45 -19.70 0.52
CA ARG A 378 -14.63 -20.98 1.21
C ARG A 378 -14.04 -22.18 0.46
N ARG A 379 -14.01 -22.13 -0.88
CA ARG A 379 -13.62 -23.24 -1.75
C ARG A 379 -12.43 -22.94 -2.64
N LYS A 380 -11.86 -21.71 -2.57
CA LYS A 380 -10.72 -21.31 -3.41
C LYS A 380 -9.56 -20.88 -2.51
N PHE A 381 -8.41 -21.49 -2.78
CA PHE A 381 -7.17 -21.28 -2.03
C PHE A 381 -5.99 -21.16 -2.99
N GLN A 382 -5.03 -20.32 -2.65
CA GLN A 382 -3.70 -20.34 -3.25
C GLN A 382 -2.81 -21.16 -2.33
N HIS A 383 -2.27 -22.28 -2.82
CA HIS A 383 -1.27 -23.09 -2.13
C HIS A 383 0.05 -22.92 -2.87
N THR A 384 1.03 -22.32 -2.22
CA THR A 384 2.28 -21.89 -2.83
C THR A 384 3.47 -22.33 -1.96
N LEU A 385 4.65 -22.47 -2.56
CA LEU A 385 5.92 -22.71 -1.87
C LEU A 385 6.78 -21.46 -2.00
N SER A 386 7.39 -21.02 -0.90
CA SER A 386 8.46 -20.03 -0.92
C SER A 386 9.79 -20.68 -0.63
N GLU A 387 10.79 -20.37 -1.41
CA GLU A 387 12.18 -20.74 -1.10
C GLU A 387 12.74 -19.77 -0.05
N ILE A 388 13.36 -20.34 0.99
CA ILE A 388 13.94 -19.59 2.11
C ILE A 388 15.45 -19.68 2.05
N THR A 389 16.11 -18.54 2.19
CA THR A 389 17.56 -18.42 2.34
C THR A 389 17.89 -17.51 3.51
N ILE A 390 18.93 -17.87 4.28
CA ILE A 390 19.42 -17.08 5.41
C ILE A 390 20.87 -16.71 5.18
N TRP A 391 21.14 -15.43 5.27
CA TRP A 391 22.43 -14.82 4.98
C TRP A 391 22.97 -14.12 6.21
N GLU A 392 24.25 -14.29 6.49
CA GLU A 392 24.94 -13.59 7.57
C GLU A 392 25.78 -12.44 7.01
N LYS A 393 25.66 -11.25 7.59
CA LYS A 393 26.48 -10.11 7.20
C LYS A 393 27.93 -10.29 7.67
N MET A 394 28.86 -10.21 6.72
CA MET A 394 30.29 -10.44 6.93
C MET A 394 31.15 -9.18 6.95
N ALA A 395 30.71 -8.12 6.27
CA ALA A 395 31.47 -6.86 6.15
C ALA A 395 30.54 -5.64 6.02
#